data_2f166b1e6b09888e9a8b3efd7c4894f5
#
_entry.id   2f166b1e6b09888e9a8b3efd7c4894f5
#
_cell.length_a   1.000
_cell.length_b   1.000
_cell.length_c   1.000
_cell.angle_alpha   90.00
_cell.angle_beta   90.00
_cell.angle_gamma   90.00
#
_symmetry.space_group_name_H-M   'P 1'
#
loop_
_entity.id
_entity.type
_entity.pdbx_description
1 polymer ?
#
loop_
_entity_poly.entity_id
_entity_poly.type
_entity_poly.pdbx_seq_one_letter_code
_entity_poly.pdbx_strand_id
1 'polypeptide(L)'
;MAFACYQLAKNPEIQERLQEEVEEVCGGDMNEEITYEDLHNMMYLDQIISETLRFCNPVGILQRNALRDYKVPGHNLVIEKETQVWINVMAVHMDPEHYANPTEFDPEHFSKEAKSARHQ
;
A
#
# COMPACT_ATOMS: atom_id res chain seq x y z
N MET A 1 8.58 -2.50 -9.15
CA MET A 1 9.36 -3.76 -9.18
C MET A 1 10.69 -3.65 -8.41
N ALA A 2 11.66 -2.79 -8.78
CA ALA A 2 12.98 -2.74 -8.12
C ALA A 2 12.92 -2.59 -6.59
N PHE A 3 12.06 -1.72 -6.05
CA PHE A 3 11.91 -1.57 -4.60
C PHE A 3 11.32 -2.83 -3.93
N ALA A 4 10.37 -3.52 -4.57
CA ALA A 4 9.84 -4.78 -4.03
C ALA A 4 10.92 -5.85 -3.94
N CYS A 5 11.70 -6.05 -5.02
CA CYS A 5 12.82 -6.99 -5.01
C CYS A 5 13.88 -6.64 -3.95
N TYR A 6 14.17 -5.35 -3.78
CA TYR A 6 15.09 -4.90 -2.72
C TYR A 6 14.58 -5.21 -1.32
N GLN A 7 13.29 -4.98 -1.04
CA GLN A 7 12.70 -5.28 0.25
C GLN A 7 12.64 -6.79 0.52
N LEU A 8 12.29 -7.59 -0.47
CA LEU A 8 12.31 -9.06 -0.37
C LEU A 8 13.72 -9.58 -0.07
N ALA A 9 14.74 -9.06 -0.77
CA ALA A 9 16.14 -9.45 -0.51
C ALA A 9 16.63 -9.09 0.91
N LYS A 10 16.05 -8.05 1.53
CA LYS A 10 16.36 -7.66 2.92
C LYS A 10 15.60 -8.47 3.97
N ASN A 11 14.47 -9.06 3.61
CA ASN A 11 13.56 -9.77 4.50
C ASN A 11 13.33 -11.20 3.98
N PRO A 12 14.28 -12.14 4.22
CA PRO A 12 14.21 -13.49 3.66
C PRO A 12 12.94 -14.26 4.07
N GLU A 13 12.46 -14.06 5.28
CA GLU A 13 11.21 -14.66 5.80
C GLU A 13 9.97 -14.24 5.00
N ILE A 14 9.91 -12.97 4.59
CA ILE A 14 8.82 -12.46 3.75
C ILE A 14 8.94 -13.05 2.34
N GLN A 15 10.16 -13.19 1.83
CA GLN A 15 10.42 -13.79 0.53
C GLN A 15 10.03 -15.28 0.51
N GLU A 16 10.40 -16.03 1.55
CA GLU A 16 10.07 -17.46 1.69
C GLU A 16 8.54 -17.67 1.71
N ARG A 17 7.83 -16.91 2.52
CA ARG A 17 6.36 -16.97 2.57
C ARG A 17 5.70 -16.59 1.24
N LEU A 18 6.24 -15.62 0.51
CA LEU A 18 5.75 -15.30 -0.84
C LEU A 18 5.99 -16.45 -1.80
N GLN A 19 7.14 -17.10 -1.70
CA GLN A 19 7.47 -18.25 -2.54
C GLN A 19 6.51 -19.42 -2.28
N GLU A 20 6.19 -19.70 -1.01
CA GLU A 20 5.18 -20.71 -0.63
C GLU A 20 3.81 -20.41 -1.26
N GLU A 21 3.34 -19.15 -1.21
CA GLU A 21 2.07 -18.75 -1.86
C GLU A 21 2.11 -18.99 -3.37
N VAL A 22 3.21 -18.61 -4.03
CA VAL A 22 3.38 -18.79 -5.47
C VAL A 22 3.38 -20.28 -5.84
N GLU A 23 4.11 -21.10 -5.09
CA GLU A 23 4.17 -22.55 -5.31
C GLU A 23 2.79 -23.21 -5.10
N GLU A 24 2.02 -22.79 -4.08
CA GLU A 24 0.68 -23.28 -3.81
C GLU A 24 -0.29 -22.93 -4.95
N VAL A 25 -0.28 -21.67 -5.41
CA VAL A 25 -1.20 -21.19 -6.46
C VAL A 25 -0.84 -21.76 -7.83
N CYS A 26 0.45 -21.88 -8.14
CA CYS A 26 0.93 -22.41 -9.43
C CYS A 26 0.99 -23.95 -9.47
N GLY A 27 0.55 -24.66 -8.42
CA GLY A 27 0.55 -26.13 -8.38
C GLY A 27 1.94 -26.78 -8.45
N GLY A 28 3.01 -26.00 -8.21
CA GLY A 28 4.40 -26.47 -8.22
C GLY A 28 5.02 -26.67 -9.60
N ASP A 29 4.29 -26.49 -10.69
CA ASP A 29 4.86 -26.52 -12.05
C ASP A 29 5.08 -25.09 -12.58
N MET A 30 6.35 -24.65 -12.51
CA MET A 30 6.77 -23.33 -12.99
C MET A 30 6.67 -23.17 -14.53
N ASN A 31 6.30 -24.23 -15.28
CA ASN A 31 6.10 -24.18 -16.73
C ASN A 31 4.62 -23.96 -17.10
N GLU A 32 3.70 -24.05 -16.15
CA GLU A 32 2.30 -23.68 -16.40
C GLU A 32 2.16 -22.18 -16.58
N GLU A 33 1.28 -21.79 -17.49
CA GLU A 33 1.00 -20.38 -17.77
C GLU A 33 0.14 -19.81 -16.63
N ILE A 34 0.69 -18.83 -15.87
CA ILE A 34 -0.01 -18.16 -14.78
C ILE A 34 -1.22 -17.41 -15.36
N THR A 35 -2.40 -17.75 -14.89
CA THR A 35 -3.64 -17.12 -15.32
C THR A 35 -3.92 -15.83 -14.54
N TYR A 36 -4.86 -15.03 -15.04
CA TYR A 36 -5.33 -13.84 -14.31
C TYR A 36 -5.99 -14.21 -12.96
N GLU A 37 -6.65 -15.36 -12.90
CA GLU A 37 -7.32 -15.85 -11.70
C GLU A 37 -6.29 -16.27 -10.63
N ASP A 38 -5.18 -16.88 -11.03
CA ASP A 38 -4.08 -17.24 -10.15
C ASP A 38 -3.46 -15.98 -9.51
N LEU A 39 -3.18 -14.96 -10.31
CA LEU A 39 -2.67 -13.67 -9.79
C LEU A 39 -3.64 -13.01 -8.81
N HIS A 40 -4.94 -13.12 -9.06
CA HIS A 40 -5.97 -12.56 -8.17
C HIS A 40 -6.06 -13.28 -6.83
N ASN A 41 -5.69 -14.55 -6.80
CA ASN A 41 -5.68 -15.38 -5.60
C ASN A 41 -4.43 -15.19 -4.72
N MET A 42 -3.35 -14.60 -5.26
CA MET A 42 -2.11 -14.31 -4.51
C MET A 42 -2.31 -13.12 -3.58
N MET A 43 -2.89 -13.39 -2.42
CA MET A 43 -3.25 -12.35 -1.45
C MET A 43 -2.04 -11.73 -0.77
N TYR A 44 -1.01 -12.52 -0.47
CA TYR A 44 0.20 -12.05 0.17
C TYR A 44 1.07 -11.22 -0.79
N LEU A 45 1.08 -11.58 -2.07
CA LEU A 45 1.69 -10.76 -3.11
C LEU A 45 1.05 -9.36 -3.17
N ASP A 46 -0.29 -9.25 -3.10
CA ASP A 46 -0.99 -7.95 -3.05
C ASP A 46 -0.59 -7.13 -1.81
N GLN A 47 -0.45 -7.78 -0.65
CA GLN A 47 0.04 -7.13 0.57
C GLN A 47 1.46 -6.60 0.40
N ILE A 48 2.38 -7.39 -0.16
CA ILE A 48 3.77 -6.98 -0.43
C ILE A 48 3.84 -5.80 -1.39
N ILE A 49 3.04 -5.82 -2.46
CA ILE A 49 2.97 -4.71 -3.43
C ILE A 49 2.46 -3.45 -2.74
N SER A 50 1.38 -3.56 -1.98
CA SER A 50 0.77 -2.45 -1.24
C SER A 50 1.75 -1.86 -0.21
N GLU A 51 2.45 -2.71 0.54
CA GLU A 51 3.46 -2.29 1.52
C GLU A 51 4.67 -1.65 0.83
N THR A 52 5.08 -2.17 -0.31
CA THR A 52 6.17 -1.56 -1.11
C THR A 52 5.79 -0.14 -1.55
N LEU A 53 4.57 0.08 -1.98
CA LEU A 53 4.07 1.40 -2.38
C LEU A 53 3.91 2.35 -1.19
N ARG A 54 3.58 1.85 -0.01
CA ARG A 54 3.56 2.63 1.23
C ARG A 54 4.98 3.05 1.63
N PHE A 55 5.87 2.06 1.75
CA PHE A 55 7.22 2.24 2.31
C PHE A 55 8.16 2.99 1.36
N CYS A 56 8.09 2.67 0.06
CA CYS A 56 8.87 3.30 -1.01
C CYS A 56 7.94 4.09 -1.93
N ASN A 57 7.22 5.07 -1.37
CA ASN A 57 6.22 5.84 -2.10
C ASN A 57 6.84 6.65 -3.25
N PRO A 58 6.44 6.40 -4.51
CA PRO A 58 6.94 7.16 -5.66
C PRO A 58 6.38 8.58 -5.73
N VAL A 59 5.30 8.89 -4.98
CA VAL A 59 4.60 10.17 -5.02
C VAL A 59 4.42 10.71 -3.60
N GLY A 60 5.42 11.41 -3.08
CA GLY A 60 5.41 11.91 -1.70
C GLY A 60 4.31 12.94 -1.40
N ILE A 61 3.86 13.70 -2.42
CA ILE A 61 2.85 14.75 -2.29
C ILE A 61 1.83 14.63 -3.41
N LEU A 62 0.55 14.61 -3.06
CA LEU A 62 -0.55 14.76 -4.01
C LEU A 62 -1.04 16.21 -4.01
N GLN A 63 -1.35 16.72 -5.19
CA GLN A 63 -1.89 18.06 -5.37
C GLN A 63 -3.30 18.01 -5.96
N ARG A 64 -4.19 18.88 -5.46
CA ARG A 64 -5.54 19.08 -6.01
C ARG A 64 -5.83 20.58 -6.05
N ASN A 65 -6.56 21.02 -7.05
CA ASN A 65 -7.06 22.39 -7.13
C ASN A 65 -8.55 22.40 -6.78
N ALA A 66 -8.95 23.32 -5.92
CA ALA A 66 -10.35 23.53 -5.60
C ALA A 66 -11.07 24.13 -6.83
N LEU A 67 -12.04 23.40 -7.39
CA LEU A 67 -12.82 23.85 -8.56
C LEU A 67 -13.92 24.86 -8.19
N ARG A 68 -14.26 24.97 -6.91
CA ARG A 68 -15.23 25.89 -6.32
C ARG A 68 -14.88 26.08 -4.85
N ASP A 69 -15.46 27.08 -4.21
CA ASP A 69 -15.36 27.27 -2.77
C ASP A 69 -15.89 26.02 -2.05
N TYR A 70 -15.12 25.55 -1.08
CA TYR A 70 -15.46 24.36 -0.30
C TYR A 70 -15.35 24.66 1.19
N LYS A 71 -16.49 24.61 1.88
CA LYS A 71 -16.53 24.73 3.34
C LYS A 71 -16.20 23.39 3.97
N VAL A 72 -15.12 23.36 4.77
CA VAL A 72 -14.69 22.13 5.45
C VAL A 72 -15.69 21.78 6.56
N PRO A 73 -16.32 20.60 6.53
CA PRO A 73 -17.26 20.16 7.54
C PRO A 73 -16.62 20.13 8.93
N GLY A 74 -17.32 20.64 9.96
CA GLY A 74 -16.82 20.66 11.33
C GLY A 74 -15.77 21.73 11.64
N HIS A 75 -15.34 22.52 10.66
CA HIS A 75 -14.34 23.57 10.82
C HIS A 75 -14.85 24.93 10.31
N ASN A 76 -14.32 26.01 10.88
CA ASN A 76 -14.56 27.37 10.36
C ASN A 76 -13.53 27.72 9.29
N LEU A 77 -13.41 26.84 8.28
CA LEU A 77 -12.46 26.98 7.17
C LEU A 77 -13.19 26.85 5.84
N VAL A 78 -12.93 27.80 4.95
CA VAL A 78 -13.35 27.75 3.54
C VAL A 78 -12.11 27.68 2.68
N ILE A 79 -12.04 26.68 1.83
CA ILE A 79 -11.02 26.55 0.78
C ILE A 79 -11.61 27.27 -0.44
N GLU A 80 -11.03 28.40 -0.79
CA GLU A 80 -11.49 29.22 -1.92
C GLU A 80 -11.22 28.50 -3.25
N LYS A 81 -12.04 28.81 -4.24
CA LYS A 81 -11.81 28.36 -5.62
C LYS A 81 -10.37 28.68 -6.08
N GLU A 82 -9.79 27.75 -6.85
CA GLU A 82 -8.42 27.81 -7.37
C GLU A 82 -7.32 27.66 -6.32
N THR A 83 -7.67 27.48 -5.05
CA THR A 83 -6.68 27.12 -4.00
C THR A 83 -6.08 25.77 -4.32
N GLN A 84 -4.74 25.72 -4.29
CA GLN A 84 -3.99 24.48 -4.40
C GLN A 84 -3.89 23.79 -3.04
N VAL A 85 -4.44 22.58 -2.93
CA VAL A 85 -4.40 21.75 -1.72
C VAL A 85 -3.33 20.68 -1.90
N TRP A 86 -2.41 20.59 -0.96
CA TRP A 86 -1.35 19.59 -0.93
C TRP A 86 -1.62 18.57 0.17
N ILE A 87 -1.54 17.29 -0.20
CA ILE A 87 -1.68 16.16 0.71
C ILE A 87 -0.31 15.50 0.84
N ASN A 88 0.26 15.53 2.04
CA ASN A 88 1.52 14.87 2.33
C ASN A 88 1.28 13.37 2.53
N VAL A 89 1.36 12.60 1.45
CA VAL A 89 1.13 11.16 1.46
C VAL A 89 2.18 10.43 2.30
N MET A 90 3.44 10.90 2.25
CA MET A 90 4.51 10.31 3.03
C MET A 90 4.24 10.43 4.55
N ALA A 91 3.73 11.58 5.01
CA ALA A 91 3.39 11.76 6.41
C ALA A 91 2.31 10.76 6.85
N VAL A 92 1.26 10.59 6.05
CA VAL A 92 0.19 9.61 6.33
C VAL A 92 0.72 8.17 6.34
N HIS A 93 1.59 7.83 5.39
CA HIS A 93 2.17 6.48 5.29
C HIS A 93 3.15 6.14 6.43
N MET A 94 3.72 7.15 7.09
CA MET A 94 4.64 6.99 8.22
C MET A 94 4.01 7.33 9.56
N ASP A 95 2.70 7.50 9.59
CA ASP A 95 1.97 7.81 10.81
C ASP A 95 1.70 6.54 11.64
N PRO A 96 2.18 6.47 12.91
CA PRO A 96 1.94 5.33 13.78
C PRO A 96 0.48 5.16 14.20
N GLU A 97 -0.38 6.18 14.04
CA GLU A 97 -1.83 6.04 14.24
C GLU A 97 -2.47 5.17 13.16
N HIS A 98 -1.89 5.13 11.97
CA HIS A 98 -2.39 4.38 10.83
C HIS A 98 -1.66 3.06 10.58
N TYR A 99 -0.36 3.01 10.90
CA TYR A 99 0.50 1.86 10.67
C TYR A 99 1.37 1.59 11.90
N ALA A 100 1.24 0.43 12.50
CA ALA A 100 2.12 0.03 13.60
C ALA A 100 3.57 -0.07 13.09
N ASN A 101 4.55 0.43 13.86
CA ASN A 101 5.96 0.45 13.46
C ASN A 101 6.17 0.91 11.99
N PRO A 102 5.73 2.11 11.59
CA PRO A 102 5.64 2.50 10.18
C PRO A 102 6.99 2.53 9.44
N THR A 103 8.11 2.46 10.17
CA THR A 103 9.47 2.39 9.63
C THR A 103 9.95 0.97 9.33
N GLU A 104 9.17 -0.04 9.66
CA GLU A 104 9.41 -1.44 9.34
C GLU A 104 8.64 -1.83 8.08
N PHE A 105 9.22 -2.73 7.27
CA PHE A 105 8.55 -3.28 6.10
C PHE A 105 7.76 -4.50 6.52
N ASP A 106 6.46 -4.33 6.69
CA ASP A 106 5.56 -5.38 7.16
C ASP A 106 4.31 -5.50 6.26
N PRO A 107 4.23 -6.54 5.42
CA PRO A 107 3.06 -6.78 4.58
C PRO A 107 1.74 -6.94 5.35
N GLU A 108 1.78 -7.34 6.63
CA GLU A 108 0.59 -7.48 7.46
C GLU A 108 -0.16 -6.15 7.69
N HIS A 109 0.49 -5.01 7.50
CA HIS A 109 -0.20 -3.73 7.42
C HIS A 109 -1.34 -3.73 6.40
N PHE A 110 -1.31 -4.61 5.41
CA PHE A 110 -2.31 -4.72 4.35
C PHE A 110 -3.13 -6.02 4.41
N SER A 111 -3.09 -6.75 5.53
CA SER A 111 -4.01 -7.86 5.79
C SER A 111 -5.47 -7.38 5.80
N LYS A 112 -6.42 -8.28 5.60
CA LYS A 112 -7.86 -7.96 5.62
C LYS A 112 -8.28 -7.33 6.94
N GLU A 113 -7.75 -7.84 8.03
CA GLU A 113 -7.98 -7.38 9.39
C GLU A 113 -7.47 -5.96 9.59
N ALA A 114 -6.22 -5.69 9.20
CA ALA A 114 -5.61 -4.36 9.32
C ALA A 114 -6.32 -3.32 8.43
N LYS A 115 -6.70 -3.69 7.21
CA LYS A 115 -7.49 -2.82 6.31
C LYS A 115 -8.84 -2.47 6.94
N SER A 116 -9.54 -3.45 7.53
CA SER A 116 -10.85 -3.23 8.17
C SER A 116 -10.75 -2.35 9.41
N ALA A 117 -9.69 -2.47 10.19
CA ALA A 117 -9.47 -1.67 11.40
C ALA A 117 -9.20 -0.18 11.08
N ARG A 118 -8.55 0.13 9.96
CA ARG A 118 -8.26 1.51 9.55
C ARG A 118 -9.45 2.26 8.97
N HIS A 119 -10.46 1.56 8.49
CA HIS A 119 -11.64 2.17 7.85
C HIS A 119 -12.83 2.35 8.79
N GLN A 120 -12.63 2.19 10.10
CA GLN A 120 -13.58 2.52 11.15
C GLN A 120 -13.29 3.91 11.71
#